data_9ef1a080491b087704657dad71422d4c
#
_entry.id   9ef1a080491b087704657dad71422d4c
#
_cell.length_a   1.000
_cell.length_b   1.000
_cell.length_c   1.000
_cell.angle_alpha   90.00
_cell.angle_beta   90.00
_cell.angle_gamma   90.00
#
_symmetry.space_group_name_H-M   'P 1'
#
loop_
_entity.id
_entity.type
_entity.pdbx_description
1 polymer ?
#
loop_
_entity_poly.entity_id
_entity_poly.type
_entity_poly.pdbx_seq_one_letter_code
_entity_poly.pdbx_strand_id
1 'polypeptide(L)'
;VNENNVDMNRNFINTHSGEPDGYKKIDKFLNPNTIPKKFELSFYIDGIKLILKYGFTNFKQWFAQGQYTRPSSLQYGGDKLQKGPKLLIDWLRNNLKETQMIFGIDLHTGLGKSGYDTILISDQIVEADYELLQNLYGSHIAPLDPNKGVGYHVTGDIHSGISAEFPSIKWLTITQEFGTYGPVTVFKNLRAENRWTQNNKLNDPLDLSLIHISEPTRLR
;
A
#
# COMPACT_ATOMS: atom_id res chain seq x y z
N VAL A 1 -4.92 -8.02 0.41
CA VAL A 1 -6.28 -7.78 0.94
C VAL A 1 -6.78 -9.01 1.67
N ASN A 2 -7.77 -8.85 2.57
CA ASN A 2 -8.44 -9.96 3.22
C ASN A 2 -9.65 -10.46 2.40
N GLU A 3 -10.42 -11.41 2.98
CA GLU A 3 -11.64 -11.98 2.37
C GLU A 3 -12.76 -10.97 2.07
N ASN A 4 -12.69 -9.79 2.67
CA ASN A 4 -13.63 -8.68 2.47
C ASN A 4 -13.06 -7.61 1.51
N ASN A 5 -12.02 -7.93 0.76
CA ASN A 5 -11.28 -7.01 -0.10
C ASN A 5 -10.67 -5.81 0.64
N VAL A 6 -10.48 -5.91 1.95
CA VAL A 6 -9.89 -4.82 2.74
C VAL A 6 -8.37 -4.88 2.65
N ASP A 7 -7.75 -3.78 2.22
CA ASP A 7 -6.32 -3.55 2.35
C ASP A 7 -5.99 -3.29 3.82
N MET A 8 -5.29 -4.25 4.43
CA MET A 8 -4.99 -4.21 5.85
C MET A 8 -4.06 -3.04 6.20
N ASN A 9 -3.20 -2.63 5.26
CA ASN A 9 -2.33 -1.45 5.41
C ASN A 9 -3.03 -0.13 5.02
N ARG A 10 -4.37 -0.12 5.05
CA ARG A 10 -5.27 1.04 4.97
C ARG A 10 -6.32 0.99 6.06
N ASN A 11 -6.21 0.02 6.98
CA ASN A 11 -7.25 -0.26 7.97
C ASN A 11 -6.89 0.17 9.41
N PHE A 12 -5.66 0.60 9.68
CA PHE A 12 -5.23 1.11 10.99
C PHE A 12 -5.69 2.55 11.20
N ILE A 13 -6.99 2.77 11.28
CA ILE A 13 -7.60 4.09 11.42
C ILE A 13 -8.90 4.01 12.24
N ASN A 14 -9.20 5.09 12.97
CA ASN A 14 -10.40 5.15 13.81
C ASN A 14 -11.67 5.50 13.03
N THR A 15 -11.53 6.24 11.92
CA THR A 15 -12.67 6.68 11.11
C THR A 15 -12.56 6.13 9.70
N HIS A 16 -13.32 5.09 9.42
CA HIS A 16 -13.36 4.42 8.13
C HIS A 16 -14.36 5.10 7.18
N SER A 17 -14.01 6.26 6.67
CA SER A 17 -14.89 7.03 5.79
C SER A 17 -14.13 7.88 4.79
N GLY A 18 -14.78 8.22 3.67
CA GLY A 18 -14.24 9.09 2.64
C GLY A 18 -13.39 8.38 1.59
N GLU A 19 -12.99 9.14 0.61
CA GLU A 19 -12.10 8.75 -0.48
C GLU A 19 -11.27 9.98 -0.91
N PRO A 20 -10.10 9.81 -1.53
CA PRO A 20 -9.35 10.93 -2.10
C PRO A 20 -10.20 11.69 -3.13
N ASP A 21 -10.10 13.02 -3.15
CA ASP A 21 -10.91 13.91 -4.00
C ASP A 21 -10.93 13.53 -5.48
N GLY A 22 -9.86 12.92 -5.94
CA GLY A 22 -9.75 12.48 -7.33
C GLY A 22 -9.98 11.00 -7.58
N TYR A 23 -10.21 10.17 -6.54
CA TYR A 23 -10.37 8.72 -6.73
C TYR A 23 -11.53 8.41 -7.69
N LYS A 24 -12.66 9.09 -7.53
CA LYS A 24 -13.82 8.96 -8.42
C LYS A 24 -13.49 9.23 -9.90
N LYS A 25 -12.52 10.10 -10.18
CA LYS A 25 -12.12 10.46 -11.55
C LYS A 25 -11.34 9.34 -12.24
N ILE A 26 -10.67 8.48 -11.47
CA ILE A 26 -9.84 7.38 -11.96
C ILE A 26 -10.46 6.00 -11.69
N ASP A 27 -11.54 5.92 -10.91
CA ASP A 27 -12.16 4.67 -10.47
C ASP A 27 -12.51 3.71 -11.62
N LYS A 28 -13.15 4.21 -12.68
CA LYS A 28 -13.48 3.38 -13.85
C LYS A 28 -12.25 2.78 -14.54
N PHE A 29 -11.12 3.45 -14.47
CA PHE A 29 -9.87 2.95 -15.00
C PHE A 29 -9.24 1.94 -14.04
N LEU A 30 -9.27 2.20 -12.75
CA LEU A 30 -8.75 1.31 -11.71
C LEU A 30 -9.55 0.01 -11.64
N ASN A 31 -10.87 0.11 -11.62
CA ASN A 31 -11.82 -0.95 -11.30
C ASN A 31 -12.87 -1.16 -12.39
N PRO A 32 -12.49 -1.46 -13.65
CA PRO A 32 -13.46 -1.72 -14.70
C PRO A 32 -14.18 -3.05 -14.43
N ASN A 33 -15.50 -3.05 -14.61
CA ASN A 33 -16.35 -4.22 -14.40
C ASN A 33 -16.23 -5.21 -15.59
N THR A 34 -15.05 -5.75 -15.80
CA THR A 34 -14.76 -6.72 -16.88
C THR A 34 -13.64 -7.65 -16.46
N ILE A 35 -13.68 -8.89 -16.93
CA ILE A 35 -12.60 -9.86 -16.72
C ILE A 35 -11.30 -9.35 -17.39
N PRO A 36 -10.14 -9.46 -16.73
CA PRO A 36 -8.88 -9.03 -17.31
C PRO A 36 -8.50 -9.88 -18.52
N LYS A 37 -7.88 -9.25 -19.51
CA LYS A 37 -7.34 -9.92 -20.70
C LYS A 37 -5.82 -9.96 -20.60
N LYS A 38 -5.19 -10.99 -21.20
CA LYS A 38 -3.73 -11.15 -21.26
C LYS A 38 -3.03 -9.89 -21.81
N PHE A 39 -3.64 -9.26 -22.81
CA PHE A 39 -3.15 -8.01 -23.40
C PHE A 39 -4.29 -6.99 -23.48
N GLU A 40 -4.08 -5.81 -22.89
CA GLU A 40 -5.03 -4.71 -22.88
C GLU A 40 -4.34 -3.40 -23.30
N LEU A 41 -4.39 -3.10 -24.59
CA LEU A 41 -3.83 -1.83 -25.10
C LEU A 41 -4.53 -0.61 -24.49
N SER A 42 -5.85 -0.71 -24.22
CA SER A 42 -6.62 0.32 -23.55
C SER A 42 -6.05 0.71 -22.18
N PHE A 43 -5.47 -0.21 -21.44
CA PHE A 43 -4.82 0.09 -20.16
C PHE A 43 -3.73 1.17 -20.32
N TYR A 44 -2.88 1.04 -21.32
CA TYR A 44 -1.80 1.99 -21.55
C TYR A 44 -2.32 3.33 -22.10
N ILE A 45 -3.24 3.27 -23.06
CA ILE A 45 -3.82 4.48 -23.68
C ILE A 45 -4.59 5.30 -22.64
N ASP A 46 -5.45 4.66 -21.88
CA ASP A 46 -6.31 5.35 -20.90
C ASP A 46 -5.49 5.82 -19.69
N GLY A 47 -4.49 5.05 -19.26
CA GLY A 47 -3.54 5.48 -18.25
C GLY A 47 -2.78 6.75 -18.65
N ILE A 48 -2.24 6.78 -19.88
CA ILE A 48 -1.55 7.98 -20.41
C ILE A 48 -2.51 9.18 -20.48
N LYS A 49 -3.73 9.01 -20.96
CA LYS A 49 -4.75 10.08 -21.00
C LYS A 49 -5.03 10.65 -19.62
N LEU A 50 -5.16 9.79 -18.61
CA LEU A 50 -5.41 10.22 -17.22
C LEU A 50 -4.22 10.98 -16.65
N ILE A 51 -3.01 10.50 -16.90
CA ILE A 51 -1.77 11.17 -16.45
C ILE A 51 -1.62 12.54 -17.14
N LEU A 52 -1.88 12.62 -18.44
CA LEU A 52 -1.83 13.90 -19.16
C LEU A 52 -2.90 14.88 -18.66
N LYS A 53 -4.08 14.37 -18.29
CA LYS A 53 -5.19 15.21 -17.83
C LYS A 53 -5.05 15.69 -16.39
N TYR A 54 -4.55 14.86 -15.50
CA TYR A 54 -4.57 15.13 -14.05
C TYR A 54 -3.16 15.27 -13.44
N GLY A 55 -2.12 14.93 -14.18
CA GLY A 55 -0.75 14.85 -13.68
C GLY A 55 -0.45 13.51 -12.99
N PHE A 56 0.81 13.08 -13.07
CA PHE A 56 1.25 11.82 -12.49
C PHE A 56 1.18 11.81 -10.96
N THR A 57 1.55 12.91 -10.31
CA THR A 57 1.53 13.05 -8.84
C THR A 57 0.12 12.88 -8.30
N ASN A 58 -0.86 13.56 -8.87
CA ASN A 58 -2.27 13.43 -8.47
C ASN A 58 -2.79 12.01 -8.71
N PHE A 59 -2.53 11.45 -9.90
CA PHE A 59 -2.94 10.07 -10.21
C PHE A 59 -2.39 9.08 -9.19
N LYS A 60 -1.10 9.17 -8.89
CA LYS A 60 -0.41 8.32 -7.91
C LYS A 60 -1.01 8.48 -6.52
N GLN A 61 -1.19 9.71 -6.05
CA GLN A 61 -1.76 10.01 -4.74
C GLN A 61 -3.19 9.46 -4.61
N TRP A 62 -4.06 9.74 -5.58
CA TRP A 62 -5.46 9.27 -5.55
C TRP A 62 -5.57 7.74 -5.57
N PHE A 63 -4.68 7.07 -6.28
CA PHE A 63 -4.63 5.61 -6.29
C PHE A 63 -4.13 5.03 -4.96
N ALA A 64 -3.02 5.55 -4.41
CA ALA A 64 -2.29 4.89 -3.35
C ALA A 64 -2.75 5.26 -1.93
N GLN A 65 -3.42 6.40 -1.74
CA GLN A 65 -3.79 6.91 -0.42
C GLN A 65 -4.66 5.95 0.39
N GLY A 66 -5.56 5.23 -0.25
CA GLY A 66 -6.62 4.45 0.39
C GLY A 66 -7.98 5.11 0.25
N GLN A 67 -9.06 4.32 0.28
CA GLN A 67 -10.45 4.78 0.18
C GLN A 67 -11.37 3.87 0.99
N TYR A 68 -12.51 4.40 1.45
CA TYR A 68 -13.42 3.72 2.39
C TYR A 68 -14.88 3.69 1.90
N THR A 69 -15.11 4.00 0.62
CA THR A 69 -16.47 4.14 0.06
C THR A 69 -16.82 3.06 -0.96
N ARG A 70 -15.82 2.31 -1.44
CA ARG A 70 -15.96 1.35 -2.55
C ARG A 70 -15.39 -0.01 -2.20
N PRO A 71 -16.21 -0.92 -1.59
CA PRO A 71 -15.73 -2.20 -1.08
C PRO A 71 -15.12 -3.14 -2.13
N SER A 72 -15.55 -3.06 -3.39
CA SER A 72 -15.04 -3.89 -4.47
C SER A 72 -13.84 -3.28 -5.23
N SER A 73 -13.40 -2.08 -4.82
CA SER A 73 -12.36 -1.34 -5.53
C SER A 73 -10.99 -1.51 -4.86
N LEU A 74 -9.93 -1.21 -5.63
CA LEU A 74 -8.55 -1.21 -5.12
C LEU A 74 -8.38 -0.24 -3.94
N GLN A 75 -7.46 -0.59 -3.05
CA GLN A 75 -7.08 0.20 -1.86
C GLN A 75 -8.25 0.48 -0.90
N TYR A 76 -9.22 -0.44 -0.82
CA TYR A 76 -10.32 -0.33 0.12
C TYR A 76 -9.83 -0.56 1.55
N GLY A 77 -9.94 0.45 2.40
CA GLY A 77 -9.51 0.42 3.80
C GLY A 77 -10.53 -0.15 4.78
N GLY A 78 -11.69 -0.66 4.29
CA GLY A 78 -12.73 -1.23 5.15
C GLY A 78 -13.74 -0.20 5.65
N ASP A 79 -14.82 -0.69 6.23
CA ASP A 79 -15.88 0.08 6.90
C ASP A 79 -15.71 0.12 8.44
N LYS A 80 -14.79 -0.70 8.94
CA LYS A 80 -14.44 -0.83 10.38
C LYS A 80 -13.08 -1.49 10.53
N LEU A 81 -12.53 -1.40 11.75
CA LEU A 81 -11.28 -2.08 12.11
C LEU A 81 -11.44 -3.60 11.93
N GLN A 82 -10.60 -4.18 11.10
CA GLN A 82 -10.62 -5.61 10.79
C GLN A 82 -9.93 -6.43 11.89
N LYS A 83 -10.15 -7.75 11.85
CA LYS A 83 -9.65 -8.68 12.87
C LYS A 83 -8.11 -8.66 12.99
N GLY A 84 -7.38 -8.58 11.88
CA GLY A 84 -5.92 -8.56 11.87
C GLY A 84 -5.33 -7.36 12.61
N PRO A 85 -5.60 -6.13 12.18
CA PRO A 85 -5.20 -4.91 12.89
C PRO A 85 -5.64 -4.90 14.35
N LYS A 86 -6.88 -5.31 14.64
CA LYS A 86 -7.37 -5.40 16.02
C LYS A 86 -6.54 -6.34 16.89
N LEU A 87 -6.24 -7.53 16.41
CA LEU A 87 -5.43 -8.50 17.14
C LEU A 87 -4.01 -7.98 17.41
N LEU A 88 -3.40 -7.31 16.44
CA LEU A 88 -2.08 -6.70 16.62
C LEU A 88 -2.13 -5.60 17.69
N ILE A 89 -3.08 -4.68 17.60
CA ILE A 89 -3.25 -3.61 18.58
C ILE A 89 -3.48 -4.19 19.99
N ASP A 90 -4.34 -5.18 20.13
CA ASP A 90 -4.63 -5.82 21.42
C ASP A 90 -3.37 -6.52 21.97
N TRP A 91 -2.60 -7.20 21.12
CA TRP A 91 -1.35 -7.82 21.52
C TRP A 91 -0.31 -6.80 21.98
N LEU A 92 -0.12 -5.71 21.23
CA LEU A 92 0.77 -4.62 21.61
C LEU A 92 0.35 -4.01 22.95
N ARG A 93 -0.93 -3.73 23.15
CA ARG A 93 -1.48 -3.16 24.40
C ARG A 93 -1.18 -4.04 25.62
N ASN A 94 -1.19 -5.35 25.44
CA ASN A 94 -0.90 -6.29 26.54
C ASN A 94 0.60 -6.46 26.83
N ASN A 95 1.46 -6.26 25.83
CA ASN A 95 2.89 -6.58 25.93
C ASN A 95 3.80 -5.35 26.07
N LEU A 96 3.35 -4.14 25.77
CA LEU A 96 4.18 -2.92 25.73
C LEU A 96 3.98 -1.97 26.91
N LYS A 97 3.52 -2.45 28.06
CA LYS A 97 3.09 -1.62 29.21
C LYS A 97 4.15 -0.68 29.74
N GLU A 98 5.43 -1.10 29.72
CA GLU A 98 6.57 -0.32 30.24
C GLU A 98 7.54 0.11 29.14
N THR A 99 7.17 -0.09 27.87
CA THR A 99 8.04 0.20 26.74
C THR A 99 8.02 1.70 26.44
N GLN A 100 9.21 2.29 26.37
CA GLN A 100 9.38 3.71 26.05
C GLN A 100 9.68 3.95 24.56
N MET A 101 10.33 2.98 23.91
CA MET A 101 10.72 3.10 22.50
C MET A 101 10.64 1.75 21.79
N ILE A 102 10.18 1.77 20.55
CA ILE A 102 10.14 0.61 19.66
C ILE A 102 10.85 0.95 18.36
N PHE A 103 11.63 0.00 17.90
CA PHE A 103 12.15 -0.04 16.55
C PHE A 103 11.34 -1.07 15.75
N GLY A 104 10.56 -0.61 14.78
CA GLY A 104 9.67 -1.45 13.97
C GLY A 104 10.13 -1.55 12.53
N ILE A 105 10.05 -2.75 11.95
CA ILE A 105 10.32 -2.99 10.53
C ILE A 105 9.09 -3.63 9.90
N ASP A 106 8.50 -2.97 8.91
CA ASP A 106 7.43 -3.52 8.08
C ASP A 106 8.04 -4.01 6.74
N LEU A 107 7.88 -5.31 6.47
CA LEU A 107 8.48 -5.94 5.29
C LEU A 107 7.49 -5.95 4.13
N HIS A 108 7.82 -5.24 3.08
CA HIS A 108 7.04 -5.16 1.85
C HIS A 108 7.76 -5.79 0.66
N THR A 109 6.97 -6.22 -0.31
CA THR A 109 7.46 -6.64 -1.63
C THR A 109 6.61 -5.99 -2.71
N GLY A 110 7.24 -5.48 -3.75
CA GLY A 110 6.48 -4.90 -4.87
C GLY A 110 7.32 -3.94 -5.70
N LEU A 111 7.44 -2.71 -5.24
CA LEU A 111 8.04 -1.64 -6.01
C LEU A 111 9.57 -1.64 -5.91
N GLY A 112 10.22 -1.50 -7.06
CA GLY A 112 11.66 -1.36 -7.13
C GLY A 112 12.34 -2.36 -8.05
N LYS A 113 13.66 -2.25 -8.17
CA LYS A 113 14.48 -3.16 -8.97
C LYS A 113 14.59 -4.52 -8.27
N SER A 114 14.29 -5.59 -8.99
CA SER A 114 14.42 -6.96 -8.46
C SER A 114 15.82 -7.23 -7.88
N GLY A 115 15.86 -7.81 -6.68
CA GLY A 115 17.10 -8.09 -5.96
C GLY A 115 17.69 -6.92 -5.17
N TYR A 116 16.98 -5.78 -5.12
CA TYR A 116 17.34 -4.62 -4.31
C TYR A 116 16.20 -4.30 -3.35
N ASP A 117 16.56 -3.79 -2.18
CA ASP A 117 15.63 -3.23 -1.23
C ASP A 117 15.78 -1.70 -1.12
N THR A 118 14.74 -1.09 -0.60
CA THR A 118 14.71 0.35 -0.29
C THR A 118 14.09 0.51 1.09
N ILE A 119 14.73 1.31 1.94
CA ILE A 119 14.22 1.65 3.26
C ILE A 119 13.39 2.92 3.14
N LEU A 120 12.08 2.78 3.30
CA LEU A 120 11.14 3.90 3.28
C LEU A 120 10.87 4.35 4.71
N ILE A 121 10.89 5.66 4.93
CA ILE A 121 10.61 6.28 6.22
C ILE A 121 9.53 7.35 6.05
N SER A 122 8.77 7.61 7.12
CA SER A 122 7.76 8.67 7.14
C SER A 122 8.37 10.03 6.80
N ASP A 123 7.66 10.82 6.00
CA ASP A 123 8.01 12.22 5.71
C ASP A 123 7.84 13.14 6.93
N GLN A 124 7.15 12.66 7.97
CA GLN A 124 6.94 13.38 9.23
C GLN A 124 7.97 13.02 10.32
N ILE A 125 9.01 12.27 9.97
CA ILE A 125 10.08 11.93 10.93
C ILE A 125 10.83 13.19 11.36
N VAL A 126 11.13 13.29 12.66
CA VAL A 126 11.96 14.39 13.18
C VAL A 126 13.43 14.19 12.78
N GLU A 127 14.16 15.31 12.59
CA GLU A 127 15.53 15.31 12.04
C GLU A 127 16.49 14.38 12.80
N ALA A 128 16.45 14.41 14.13
CA ALA A 128 17.33 13.54 14.95
C ALA A 128 17.08 12.05 14.73
N ASP A 129 15.83 11.65 14.48
CA ASP A 129 15.49 10.26 14.19
C ASP A 129 15.85 9.89 12.74
N TYR A 130 15.74 10.84 11.82
CA TYR A 130 16.21 10.68 10.44
C TYR A 130 17.73 10.45 10.41
N GLU A 131 18.53 11.28 11.11
CA GLU A 131 19.97 11.12 11.21
C GLU A 131 20.35 9.77 11.82
N LEU A 132 19.63 9.33 12.87
CA LEU A 132 19.85 8.01 13.46
C LEU A 132 19.63 6.88 12.45
N LEU A 133 18.51 6.92 11.74
CA LEU A 133 18.19 5.91 10.72
C LEU A 133 19.18 5.98 9.55
N GLN A 134 19.60 7.17 9.14
CA GLN A 134 20.58 7.36 8.09
C GLN A 134 21.96 6.77 8.48
N ASN A 135 22.37 6.91 9.73
CA ASN A 135 23.59 6.29 10.25
C ASN A 135 23.50 4.76 10.28
N LEU A 136 22.31 4.20 10.51
CA LEU A 136 22.10 2.74 10.55
C LEU A 136 22.02 2.13 9.13
N TYR A 137 21.34 2.79 8.21
CA TYR A 137 21.00 2.23 6.89
C TYR A 137 21.69 2.91 5.69
N GLY A 138 22.42 4.00 5.94
CA GLY A 138 23.19 4.70 4.91
C GLY A 138 22.33 5.28 3.81
N SER A 139 22.81 5.18 2.57
CA SER A 139 22.16 5.74 1.37
C SER A 139 20.92 4.94 0.89
N HIS A 140 20.57 3.83 1.53
CA HIS A 140 19.38 3.03 1.20
C HIS A 140 18.07 3.67 1.66
N ILE A 141 18.15 4.73 2.48
CA ILE A 141 16.98 5.43 3.00
C ILE A 141 16.38 6.35 1.92
N ALA A 142 15.06 6.22 1.74
CA ALA A 142 14.26 7.13 0.94
C ALA A 142 13.07 7.65 1.75
N PRO A 143 12.94 8.98 1.96
CA PRO A 143 11.74 9.55 2.57
C PRO A 143 10.50 9.29 1.71
N LEU A 144 9.37 8.99 2.34
CA LEU A 144 8.06 8.92 1.69
C LEU A 144 7.54 10.35 1.42
N ASP A 145 8.30 11.14 0.66
CA ASP A 145 7.91 12.50 0.27
C ASP A 145 7.22 12.45 -1.11
N PRO A 146 5.93 12.86 -1.20
CA PRO A 146 5.22 12.90 -2.47
C PRO A 146 5.89 13.74 -3.55
N ASN A 147 6.72 14.70 -3.16
CA ASN A 147 7.43 15.60 -4.07
C ASN A 147 8.81 15.07 -4.50
N LYS A 148 9.30 14.02 -3.84
CA LYS A 148 10.64 13.45 -4.07
C LYS A 148 10.60 12.04 -4.65
N GLY A 149 9.80 11.78 -5.68
CA GLY A 149 9.81 10.50 -6.40
C GLY A 149 8.69 9.54 -6.05
N VAL A 150 8.97 8.40 -5.40
CA VAL A 150 7.98 7.33 -5.17
C VAL A 150 7.01 7.58 -4.02
N GLY A 151 7.26 8.56 -3.15
CA GLY A 151 6.44 8.85 -1.99
C GLY A 151 4.99 9.25 -2.32
N TYR A 152 4.09 8.93 -1.41
CA TYR A 152 2.68 9.35 -1.38
C TYR A 152 2.15 9.26 0.05
N HIS A 153 1.17 10.09 0.38
CA HIS A 153 0.51 9.96 1.68
C HIS A 153 -0.41 8.76 1.69
N VAL A 154 -0.32 7.98 2.76
CA VAL A 154 -1.17 6.82 3.01
C VAL A 154 -2.10 7.13 4.18
N THR A 155 -3.35 6.69 4.08
CA THR A 155 -4.31 6.78 5.18
C THR A 155 -4.53 5.40 5.78
N GLY A 156 -4.39 5.29 7.10
CA GLY A 156 -4.64 4.05 7.83
C GLY A 156 -3.56 2.97 7.64
N ASP A 157 -2.33 3.38 7.38
CA ASP A 157 -1.18 2.47 7.38
C ASP A 157 -0.83 2.02 8.80
N ILE A 158 -0.08 0.92 8.90
CA ILE A 158 0.28 0.30 10.17
C ILE A 158 1.10 1.23 11.07
N HIS A 159 2.05 1.99 10.50
CA HIS A 159 2.96 2.81 11.29
C HIS A 159 2.23 3.98 11.94
N SER A 160 1.48 4.76 11.15
CA SER A 160 0.71 5.90 11.63
C SER A 160 -0.42 5.45 12.56
N GLY A 161 -1.10 4.34 12.24
CA GLY A 161 -2.19 3.84 13.09
C GLY A 161 -1.72 3.33 14.45
N ILE A 162 -0.62 2.57 14.50
CA ILE A 162 -0.06 2.09 15.77
C ILE A 162 0.53 3.23 16.58
N SER A 163 1.26 4.15 15.98
CA SER A 163 1.82 5.30 16.72
C SER A 163 0.72 6.20 17.30
N ALA A 164 -0.40 6.37 16.60
CA ALA A 164 -1.55 7.10 17.10
C ALA A 164 -2.27 6.37 18.26
N GLU A 165 -2.30 5.05 18.25
CA GLU A 165 -2.89 4.23 19.33
C GLU A 165 -2.03 4.22 20.60
N PHE A 166 -0.69 4.35 20.48
CA PHE A 166 0.26 4.32 21.60
C PHE A 166 1.14 5.58 21.62
N PRO A 167 0.58 6.76 21.88
CA PRO A 167 1.29 8.03 21.75
C PRO A 167 2.37 8.26 22.82
N SER A 168 2.38 7.47 23.90
CA SER A 168 3.42 7.52 24.93
C SER A 168 4.69 6.76 24.57
N ILE A 169 4.65 5.96 23.51
CA ILE A 169 5.80 5.18 23.05
C ILE A 169 6.46 5.91 21.87
N LYS A 170 7.76 6.04 21.90
CA LYS A 170 8.53 6.53 20.75
C LYS A 170 8.63 5.42 19.70
N TRP A 171 8.09 5.67 18.51
CA TRP A 171 8.14 4.73 17.38
C TRP A 171 9.18 5.17 16.37
N LEU A 172 10.20 4.33 16.17
CA LEU A 172 11.13 4.42 15.05
C LEU A 172 10.79 3.30 14.07
N THR A 173 9.98 3.61 13.08
CA THR A 173 9.48 2.61 12.14
C THR A 173 9.96 2.88 10.73
N ILE A 174 10.30 1.79 10.05
CA ILE A 174 10.70 1.80 8.65
C ILE A 174 9.88 0.78 7.87
N THR A 175 9.69 1.02 6.59
CA THR A 175 9.23 0.00 5.64
C THR A 175 10.41 -0.44 4.79
N GLN A 176 10.74 -1.73 4.83
CA GLN A 176 11.74 -2.31 3.93
C GLN A 176 11.04 -2.89 2.71
N GLU A 177 11.16 -2.20 1.60
CA GLU A 177 10.51 -2.56 0.33
C GLU A 177 11.46 -3.36 -0.56
N PHE A 178 11.17 -4.63 -0.77
CA PHE A 178 11.93 -5.50 -1.68
C PHE A 178 11.41 -5.38 -3.11
N GLY A 179 12.25 -4.88 -4.00
CA GLY A 179 11.92 -4.68 -5.40
C GLY A 179 11.63 -5.97 -6.15
N THR A 180 10.60 -5.96 -6.98
CA THR A 180 10.17 -7.10 -7.81
C THR A 180 10.10 -6.71 -9.28
N TYR A 181 9.11 -5.93 -9.65
CA TYR A 181 8.87 -5.44 -11.00
C TYR A 181 8.74 -3.92 -11.03
N GLY A 182 8.84 -3.33 -12.21
CA GLY A 182 8.59 -1.90 -12.38
C GLY A 182 7.14 -1.53 -12.03
N PRO A 183 6.90 -0.27 -11.60
CA PRO A 183 5.62 0.17 -11.02
C PRO A 183 4.42 -0.02 -11.96
N VAL A 184 4.59 0.11 -13.27
CA VAL A 184 3.51 -0.12 -14.25
C VAL A 184 3.07 -1.58 -14.27
N THR A 185 4.02 -2.52 -14.15
CA THR A 185 3.73 -3.96 -14.12
C THR A 185 3.02 -4.33 -12.82
N VAL A 186 3.51 -3.86 -11.68
CA VAL A 186 2.88 -4.07 -10.37
C VAL A 186 1.45 -3.53 -10.38
N PHE A 187 1.25 -2.30 -10.81
CA PHE A 187 -0.07 -1.68 -10.89
C PHE A 187 -1.03 -2.44 -11.82
N LYS A 188 -0.56 -2.84 -13.02
CA LYS A 188 -1.35 -3.64 -13.95
C LYS A 188 -1.82 -4.95 -13.34
N ASN A 189 -0.95 -5.62 -12.59
CA ASN A 189 -1.25 -6.91 -11.96
C ASN A 189 -2.22 -6.75 -10.79
N LEU A 190 -2.03 -5.77 -9.91
CA LEU A 190 -2.99 -5.46 -8.83
C LEU A 190 -4.39 -5.16 -9.40
N ARG A 191 -4.44 -4.38 -10.48
CA ARG A 191 -5.70 -4.09 -11.18
C ARG A 191 -6.32 -5.34 -11.81
N ALA A 192 -5.53 -6.20 -12.39
CA ALA A 192 -6.00 -7.43 -13.01
C ALA A 192 -6.53 -8.41 -11.95
N GLU A 193 -5.81 -8.58 -10.84
CA GLU A 193 -6.22 -9.42 -9.73
C GLU A 193 -7.55 -8.96 -9.12
N ASN A 194 -7.67 -7.67 -8.78
CA ASN A 194 -8.92 -7.14 -8.26
C ASN A 194 -10.09 -7.36 -9.22
N ARG A 195 -9.92 -7.08 -10.51
CA ARG A 195 -10.95 -7.33 -11.53
C ARG A 195 -11.34 -8.78 -11.64
N TRP A 196 -10.35 -9.67 -11.58
CA TRP A 196 -10.60 -11.11 -11.60
C TRP A 196 -11.44 -11.52 -10.40
N THR A 197 -11.00 -11.17 -9.20
CA THR A 197 -11.68 -11.50 -7.94
C THR A 197 -13.10 -10.96 -7.89
N GLN A 198 -13.32 -9.72 -8.35
CA GLN A 198 -14.64 -9.07 -8.30
C GLN A 198 -15.62 -9.55 -9.40
N ASN A 199 -15.13 -10.01 -10.54
CA ASN A 199 -15.97 -10.36 -11.69
C ASN A 199 -16.03 -11.85 -11.99
N ASN A 200 -15.12 -12.64 -11.44
CA ASN A 200 -15.15 -14.09 -11.59
C ASN A 200 -15.75 -14.72 -10.33
N LYS A 201 -16.99 -15.15 -10.44
CA LYS A 201 -17.68 -15.88 -9.38
C LYS A 201 -17.22 -17.34 -9.39
N LEU A 202 -16.03 -17.61 -8.84
CA LEU A 202 -15.59 -18.92 -8.39
C LEU A 202 -15.17 -19.97 -9.43
N ASN A 203 -14.04 -20.62 -9.17
CA ASN A 203 -13.56 -21.93 -9.64
C ASN A 203 -12.68 -22.02 -10.89
N ASP A 204 -11.98 -20.98 -11.28
CA ASP A 204 -10.97 -21.12 -12.34
C ASP A 204 -9.53 -21.15 -11.73
N PRO A 205 -8.71 -22.19 -12.02
CA PRO A 205 -7.31 -22.28 -11.57
C PRO A 205 -6.37 -21.16 -12.02
N LEU A 206 -6.82 -20.25 -12.89
CA LEU A 206 -6.08 -19.05 -13.28
C LEU A 206 -5.83 -18.07 -12.13
N ASP A 207 -6.59 -18.15 -11.03
CA ASP A 207 -6.43 -17.32 -9.85
C ASP A 207 -5.02 -17.40 -9.25
N LEU A 208 -4.42 -18.57 -9.23
CA LEU A 208 -3.07 -18.80 -8.69
C LEU A 208 -1.96 -18.21 -9.57
N SER A 209 -2.19 -17.98 -10.85
CA SER A 209 -1.16 -17.47 -11.75
C SER A 209 -0.93 -15.96 -11.61
N LEU A 210 -1.96 -15.18 -11.22
CA LEU A 210 -1.86 -13.75 -11.01
C LEU A 210 -1.17 -13.42 -9.66
N ILE A 211 -1.45 -14.19 -8.61
CA ILE A 211 -0.77 -14.10 -7.31
C ILE A 211 0.73 -14.37 -7.46
N HIS A 212 1.11 -15.36 -8.26
CA HIS A 212 2.52 -15.69 -8.51
C HIS A 212 3.29 -14.65 -9.35
N ILE A 213 2.61 -13.73 -10.00
CA ILE A 213 3.24 -12.62 -10.73
C ILE A 213 3.60 -11.47 -9.79
N SER A 214 2.86 -11.28 -8.72
CA SER A 214 3.09 -10.23 -7.71
C SER A 214 4.04 -10.66 -6.58
N GLU A 215 4.23 -11.96 -6.37
CA GLU A 215 5.15 -12.48 -5.36
C GLU A 215 6.35 -13.17 -6.00
N PRO A 216 7.56 -12.64 -5.88
CA PRO A 216 8.77 -13.30 -6.35
C PRO A 216 9.23 -14.37 -5.34
N THR A 217 8.39 -15.32 -5.00
CA THR A 217 8.73 -16.44 -4.11
C THR A 217 9.37 -17.62 -4.86
N ARG A 218 10.36 -17.35 -5.69
CA ARG A 218 11.33 -18.38 -6.06
C ARG A 218 12.72 -17.84 -5.82
N LEU A 219 13.20 -18.02 -4.59
CA LEU A 219 14.61 -18.28 -4.36
C LEU A 219 14.96 -19.52 -5.17
N ARG A 220 15.74 -19.35 -6.22
CA ARG A 220 16.50 -20.41 -6.86
C ARG A 220 17.87 -20.47 -6.22
#